data_4b9f637231d692e165d5195caac8fcc7
#
_entry.id   4b9f637231d692e165d5195caac8fcc7
#
_cell.length_a   1.000
_cell.length_b   1.000
_cell.length_c   1.000
_cell.angle_alpha   90.00
_cell.angle_beta   90.00
_cell.angle_gamma   90.00
#
_symmetry.space_group_name_H-M   'P 1'
#
loop_
_entity.id
_entity.type
_entity.pdbx_description
1 polymer ?
#
loop_
_entity_poly.entity_id
_entity_poly.type
_entity_poly.pdbx_seq_one_letter_code
_entity_poly.pdbx_strand_id
1 'polypeptide(L)'
;MHKLLCLALLLAASAAHALSDSEKEMLITTAVEAYEQQDYATALKKWQTLAEAGNAEAQNNLGILYNQGQGVAQNYAQARAWYEKAAAQGHAQAQNNLGALYAEGLGVVQDYGQARTWYEKAAAQGYAAAQFNLGILYYEGKGVTQDYGQARAWYEKAAVQGDADAQYNLGILYANGWGVAQDYDQARAWWEKAAAQGHVNGQYNLGVLYAEGRGVVQDYAQARAWYEKAAAQDYADAQYNLGLLYANGQGIAQDYGKARAWYEKAAAQDDAQAQYNLGVLYYEGKGVAQDYGKAREWWEKAAAQGIPQAQFNLALLYYNGKGVSQDYNQAFSWFEKAAIQDFPLAQYNLGALYDEGKGVAQDYGQARVWYEKAAAQGNTGAQYNLGVLYAEGQGVAQDYGQARAWYEKAALQGNADAQFNLGVLYSKGRGVAQDYSQARVWWEKAAAQGDAGAQYNLGVLYYNGEGVPRDISKAREWLEKAAAQGDESAKAALQKFGK
;
A
#
# COMPACT_ATOMS: atom_id res chain seq x y z
N MET A 1 37.12 -77.58 -1.29
CA MET A 1 38.00 -76.50 -1.82
C MET A 1 37.30 -75.43 -2.58
N HIS A 2 36.22 -75.66 -3.34
CA HIS A 2 35.55 -74.59 -4.09
C HIS A 2 34.78 -73.52 -3.28
N LYS A 3 34.28 -73.83 -2.06
CA LYS A 3 33.58 -72.84 -1.22
C LYS A 3 34.50 -71.84 -0.50
N LEU A 4 35.74 -72.22 -0.25
CA LEU A 4 36.76 -71.34 0.36
C LEU A 4 37.37 -70.36 -0.68
N LEU A 5 37.43 -70.75 -1.96
CA LEU A 5 37.91 -69.89 -3.02
C LEU A 5 36.87 -68.78 -3.36
N CYS A 6 35.56 -69.08 -3.32
CA CYS A 6 34.51 -68.10 -3.52
C CYS A 6 34.42 -67.08 -2.37
N LEU A 7 34.70 -67.52 -1.15
CA LEU A 7 34.70 -66.61 0.03
C LEU A 7 35.93 -65.68 -0.02
N ALA A 8 37.10 -66.17 -0.47
CA ALA A 8 38.30 -65.39 -0.62
C ALA A 8 38.18 -64.35 -1.79
N LEU A 9 37.49 -64.72 -2.86
CA LEU A 9 37.21 -63.85 -3.99
C LEU A 9 36.14 -62.78 -3.66
N LEU A 10 35.16 -63.12 -2.79
CA LEU A 10 34.18 -62.15 -2.25
C LEU A 10 34.82 -61.20 -1.23
N LEU A 11 35.79 -61.63 -0.44
CA LEU A 11 36.56 -60.81 0.50
C LEU A 11 37.64 -59.96 -0.24
N ALA A 12 38.16 -60.40 -1.37
CA ALA A 12 39.08 -59.62 -2.21
C ALA A 12 38.36 -58.56 -3.07
N ALA A 13 37.07 -58.72 -3.36
CA ALA A 13 36.26 -57.70 -4.05
C ALA A 13 35.74 -56.58 -3.13
N SER A 14 35.91 -56.70 -1.82
CA SER A 14 35.47 -55.69 -0.82
C SER A 14 36.65 -54.90 -0.20
N ALA A 15 37.87 -55.08 -0.65
CA ALA A 15 38.95 -54.13 -0.37
C ALA A 15 38.77 -52.91 -1.28
N ALA A 16 37.69 -52.13 -1.07
CA ALA A 16 37.68 -50.76 -1.55
C ALA A 16 38.96 -50.13 -0.96
N HIS A 17 39.89 -49.77 -1.85
CA HIS A 17 41.14 -49.13 -1.48
C HIS A 17 40.76 -47.86 -0.66
N ALA A 18 41.00 -47.87 0.63
CA ALA A 18 40.74 -46.66 1.44
C ALA A 18 41.65 -45.57 0.88
N LEU A 19 41.05 -44.47 0.40
CA LEU A 19 41.79 -43.33 -0.13
C LEU A 19 42.82 -42.88 0.91
N SER A 20 44.07 -42.74 0.53
CA SER A 20 45.10 -42.12 1.35
C SER A 20 44.76 -40.67 1.61
N ASP A 21 45.29 -40.10 2.66
CA ASP A 21 45.01 -38.70 3.01
C ASP A 21 45.49 -37.74 1.90
N SER A 22 46.59 -38.01 1.24
CA SER A 22 47.05 -37.25 0.07
C SER A 22 46.10 -37.35 -1.13
N GLU A 23 45.49 -38.52 -1.39
CA GLU A 23 44.50 -38.68 -2.45
C GLU A 23 43.19 -37.94 -2.11
N LYS A 24 42.76 -37.95 -0.85
CA LYS A 24 41.58 -37.19 -0.39
C LYS A 24 41.82 -35.70 -0.57
N GLU A 25 42.97 -35.17 -0.16
CA GLU A 25 43.33 -33.77 -0.27
C GLU A 25 43.35 -33.29 -1.72
N MET A 26 43.99 -34.10 -2.60
CA MET A 26 44.02 -33.83 -4.04
C MET A 26 42.61 -33.86 -4.68
N LEU A 27 41.74 -34.78 -4.26
CA LEU A 27 40.38 -34.89 -4.75
C LEU A 27 39.53 -33.70 -4.27
N ILE A 28 39.66 -33.26 -3.00
CA ILE A 28 39.00 -32.09 -2.48
C ILE A 28 39.40 -30.85 -3.27
N THR A 29 40.70 -30.57 -3.39
CA THR A 29 41.20 -29.40 -4.12
C THR A 29 40.68 -29.35 -5.54
N THR A 30 40.83 -30.46 -6.27
CA THR A 30 40.38 -30.52 -7.68
C THR A 30 38.84 -30.50 -7.83
N ALA A 31 38.07 -30.95 -6.84
CA ALA A 31 36.62 -30.85 -6.83
C ALA A 31 36.15 -29.42 -6.63
N VAL A 32 36.81 -28.66 -5.70
CA VAL A 32 36.53 -27.26 -5.43
C VAL A 32 36.89 -26.41 -6.65
N GLU A 33 38.09 -26.60 -7.24
CA GLU A 33 38.51 -25.91 -8.46
C GLU A 33 37.54 -26.15 -9.63
N ALA A 34 37.10 -27.40 -9.83
CA ALA A 34 36.13 -27.72 -10.87
C ALA A 34 34.78 -27.02 -10.61
N TYR A 35 34.32 -26.99 -9.37
CA TYR A 35 33.08 -26.28 -9.00
C TYR A 35 33.16 -24.78 -9.24
N GLU A 36 34.29 -24.13 -8.83
CA GLU A 36 34.53 -22.71 -9.07
C GLU A 36 34.60 -22.37 -10.56
N GLN A 37 35.12 -23.29 -11.39
CA GLN A 37 35.13 -23.17 -12.84
C GLN A 37 33.80 -23.56 -13.50
N GLN A 38 32.78 -23.87 -12.72
CA GLN A 38 31.45 -24.33 -13.17
C GLN A 38 31.48 -25.68 -13.95
N ASP A 39 32.60 -26.44 -13.87
CA ASP A 39 32.68 -27.83 -14.35
C ASP A 39 32.06 -28.77 -13.31
N TYR A 40 30.73 -28.64 -13.18
CA TYR A 40 29.97 -29.42 -12.22
C TYR A 40 30.00 -30.92 -12.47
N ALA A 41 30.22 -31.36 -13.70
CA ALA A 41 30.34 -32.78 -14.05
C ALA A 41 31.62 -33.40 -13.46
N THR A 42 32.72 -32.68 -13.51
CA THR A 42 34.00 -33.10 -12.88
C THR A 42 33.88 -32.99 -11.35
N ALA A 43 33.32 -31.91 -10.81
CA ALA A 43 33.08 -31.74 -9.37
C ALA A 43 32.23 -32.88 -8.82
N LEU A 44 31.12 -33.23 -9.50
CA LEU A 44 30.22 -34.31 -9.13
C LEU A 44 30.96 -35.63 -8.95
N LYS A 45 31.76 -36.02 -9.95
CA LYS A 45 32.54 -37.28 -9.93
C LYS A 45 33.49 -37.34 -8.74
N LYS A 46 34.19 -36.24 -8.48
CA LYS A 46 35.20 -36.20 -7.42
C LYS A 46 34.55 -36.17 -6.04
N TRP A 47 33.48 -35.38 -5.84
CA TRP A 47 32.75 -35.40 -4.58
C TRP A 47 32.01 -36.71 -4.37
N GLN A 48 31.54 -37.38 -5.42
CA GLN A 48 30.95 -38.71 -5.29
C GLN A 48 31.97 -39.72 -4.72
N THR A 49 33.18 -39.75 -5.22
CA THR A 49 34.25 -40.63 -4.70
C THR A 49 34.54 -40.35 -3.22
N LEU A 50 34.65 -39.08 -2.82
CA LEU A 50 34.90 -38.68 -1.45
C LEU A 50 33.68 -38.97 -0.53
N ALA A 51 32.48 -38.72 -1.02
CA ALA A 51 31.23 -38.96 -0.28
C ALA A 51 30.99 -40.44 -0.01
N GLU A 52 31.31 -41.30 -0.98
CA GLU A 52 31.27 -42.78 -0.82
C GLU A 52 32.35 -43.27 0.14
N ALA A 53 33.50 -42.59 0.20
CA ALA A 53 34.53 -42.82 1.21
C ALA A 53 34.18 -42.25 2.61
N GLY A 54 32.97 -41.66 2.79
CA GLY A 54 32.48 -41.20 4.05
C GLY A 54 32.80 -39.76 4.42
N ASN A 55 33.38 -38.96 3.54
CA ASN A 55 33.68 -37.54 3.82
C ASN A 55 32.42 -36.73 3.92
N ALA A 56 32.16 -36.11 5.09
CA ALA A 56 30.91 -35.39 5.40
C ALA A 56 30.76 -34.11 4.56
N GLU A 57 31.84 -33.39 4.29
CA GLU A 57 31.82 -32.20 3.45
C GLU A 57 31.47 -32.56 2.00
N ALA A 58 32.10 -33.58 1.45
CA ALA A 58 31.77 -34.07 0.11
C ALA A 58 30.33 -34.60 -0.01
N GLN A 59 29.80 -35.24 1.03
CA GLN A 59 28.40 -35.63 1.10
C GLN A 59 27.48 -34.43 1.08
N ASN A 60 27.79 -33.38 1.84
CA ASN A 60 27.04 -32.12 1.79
C ASN A 60 27.09 -31.50 0.37
N ASN A 61 28.28 -31.39 -0.20
CA ASN A 61 28.48 -30.77 -1.52
C ASN A 61 27.79 -31.58 -2.64
N LEU A 62 27.83 -32.90 -2.56
CA LEU A 62 27.08 -33.75 -3.46
C LEU A 62 25.57 -33.57 -3.30
N GLY A 63 25.09 -33.40 -2.07
CA GLY A 63 23.71 -33.03 -1.78
C GLY A 63 23.33 -31.68 -2.42
N ILE A 64 24.21 -30.68 -2.40
CA ILE A 64 24.00 -29.37 -3.04
C ILE A 64 23.88 -29.54 -4.57
N LEU A 65 24.74 -30.31 -5.20
CA LEU A 65 24.68 -30.57 -6.66
C LEU A 65 23.34 -31.22 -7.06
N TYR A 66 22.87 -32.23 -6.34
CA TYR A 66 21.57 -32.83 -6.58
C TYR A 66 20.40 -31.86 -6.30
N ASN A 67 20.52 -31.03 -5.27
CA ASN A 67 19.51 -30.03 -4.93
C ASN A 67 19.36 -28.96 -6.01
N GLN A 68 20.45 -28.53 -6.62
CA GLN A 68 20.47 -27.46 -7.62
C GLN A 68 20.41 -27.97 -9.06
N GLY A 69 20.60 -29.30 -9.30
CA GLY A 69 20.67 -29.85 -10.65
C GLY A 69 21.95 -29.47 -11.38
N GLN A 70 23.07 -29.28 -10.65
CA GLN A 70 24.34 -28.89 -11.23
C GLN A 70 25.21 -30.13 -11.57
N GLY A 71 25.52 -30.31 -12.84
CA GLY A 71 26.25 -31.48 -13.34
C GLY A 71 25.46 -32.79 -13.31
N VAL A 72 24.23 -32.77 -12.81
CA VAL A 72 23.28 -33.87 -12.69
C VAL A 72 21.85 -33.33 -12.72
N ALA A 73 20.88 -34.18 -13.12
CA ALA A 73 19.47 -33.79 -13.02
C ALA A 73 19.09 -33.52 -11.59
N GLN A 74 18.35 -32.44 -11.36
CA GLN A 74 17.85 -32.06 -10.01
C GLN A 74 17.08 -33.22 -9.39
N ASN A 75 17.44 -33.57 -8.15
CA ASN A 75 16.80 -34.65 -7.42
C ASN A 75 16.87 -34.43 -5.90
N TYR A 76 15.82 -33.88 -5.35
CA TYR A 76 15.73 -33.58 -3.90
C TYR A 76 15.78 -34.82 -3.01
N ALA A 77 15.29 -35.98 -3.48
CA ALA A 77 15.39 -37.21 -2.72
C ALA A 77 16.84 -37.69 -2.60
N GLN A 78 17.63 -37.56 -3.65
CA GLN A 78 19.07 -37.84 -3.61
C GLN A 78 19.81 -36.80 -2.77
N ALA A 79 19.47 -35.51 -2.92
CA ALA A 79 20.02 -34.45 -2.07
C ALA A 79 19.80 -34.74 -0.59
N ARG A 80 18.56 -35.08 -0.23
CA ARG A 80 18.21 -35.50 1.15
C ARG A 80 19.06 -36.65 1.64
N ALA A 81 19.16 -37.72 0.88
CA ALA A 81 19.92 -38.90 1.27
C ALA A 81 21.40 -38.59 1.54
N TRP A 82 22.00 -37.67 0.79
CA TRP A 82 23.36 -37.23 1.00
C TRP A 82 23.49 -36.27 2.19
N TYR A 83 22.55 -35.32 2.35
CA TYR A 83 22.51 -34.48 3.54
C TYR A 83 22.30 -35.28 4.83
N GLU A 84 21.44 -36.31 4.83
CA GLU A 84 21.24 -37.20 5.99
C GLU A 84 22.56 -37.87 6.42
N LYS A 85 23.37 -38.33 5.49
CA LYS A 85 24.70 -38.93 5.79
C LYS A 85 25.66 -37.91 6.40
N ALA A 86 25.75 -36.72 5.81
CA ALA A 86 26.61 -35.65 6.33
C ALA A 86 26.10 -35.13 7.70
N ALA A 87 24.79 -34.92 7.83
CA ALA A 87 24.15 -34.46 9.05
C ALA A 87 24.32 -35.42 10.22
N ALA A 88 24.29 -36.73 9.93
CA ALA A 88 24.56 -37.77 10.93
C ALA A 88 26.00 -37.73 11.46
N GLN A 89 26.94 -37.22 10.68
CA GLN A 89 28.33 -36.99 11.10
C GLN A 89 28.50 -35.62 11.82
N GLY A 90 27.40 -34.87 12.03
CA GLY A 90 27.47 -33.58 12.72
C GLY A 90 27.75 -32.39 11.80
N HIS A 91 27.75 -32.55 10.46
CA HIS A 91 28.05 -31.44 9.54
C HIS A 91 26.93 -30.36 9.61
N ALA A 92 27.24 -29.19 10.16
CA ALA A 92 26.25 -28.17 10.47
C ALA A 92 25.49 -27.64 9.25
N GLN A 93 26.20 -27.40 8.13
CA GLN A 93 25.56 -26.94 6.89
C GLN A 93 24.59 -28.00 6.33
N ALA A 94 24.97 -29.28 6.37
CA ALA A 94 24.09 -30.37 5.92
C ALA A 94 22.85 -30.51 6.83
N GLN A 95 23.00 -30.32 8.13
CA GLN A 95 21.87 -30.27 9.05
C GLN A 95 20.93 -29.10 8.69
N ASN A 96 21.47 -27.91 8.43
CA ASN A 96 20.67 -26.79 7.96
C ASN A 96 19.98 -27.08 6.63
N ASN A 97 20.70 -27.61 5.65
CA ASN A 97 20.15 -27.94 4.32
C ASN A 97 19.05 -29.01 4.42
N LEU A 98 19.22 -30.01 5.29
CA LEU A 98 18.21 -31.02 5.55
C LEU A 98 16.97 -30.40 6.22
N GLY A 99 17.16 -29.48 7.16
CA GLY A 99 16.10 -28.69 7.75
C GLY A 99 15.30 -27.89 6.71
N ALA A 100 16.00 -27.29 5.74
CA ALA A 100 15.35 -26.55 4.64
C ALA A 100 14.50 -27.48 3.75
N LEU A 101 14.99 -28.67 3.40
CA LEU A 101 14.20 -29.64 2.63
C LEU A 101 12.90 -30.04 3.36
N TYR A 102 12.95 -30.23 4.67
CA TYR A 102 11.75 -30.50 5.46
C TYR A 102 10.82 -29.27 5.56
N ALA A 103 11.38 -28.06 5.70
CA ALA A 103 10.59 -26.82 5.77
C ALA A 103 9.85 -26.53 4.46
N GLU A 104 10.45 -26.85 3.33
CA GLU A 104 9.90 -26.58 2.00
C GLU A 104 9.12 -27.77 1.40
N GLY A 105 9.27 -28.98 1.97
CA GLY A 105 8.66 -30.20 1.43
C GLY A 105 9.34 -30.71 0.14
N LEU A 106 10.63 -30.44 -0.01
CA LEU A 106 11.38 -30.82 -1.21
C LEU A 106 11.97 -32.24 -1.07
N GLY A 107 11.51 -33.18 -1.87
CA GLY A 107 11.92 -34.59 -1.82
C GLY A 107 11.46 -35.33 -0.54
N VAL A 108 10.60 -34.70 0.26
CA VAL A 108 10.01 -35.22 1.49
C VAL A 108 8.69 -34.49 1.75
N VAL A 109 7.80 -35.07 2.54
CA VAL A 109 6.60 -34.35 3.01
C VAL A 109 7.04 -33.19 3.90
N GLN A 110 6.44 -32.02 3.71
CA GLN A 110 6.72 -30.83 4.52
C GLN A 110 6.48 -31.10 6.01
N ASP A 111 7.48 -30.82 6.84
CA ASP A 111 7.41 -31.01 8.28
C ASP A 111 8.29 -29.99 9.01
N TYR A 112 7.67 -28.92 9.51
CA TYR A 112 8.38 -27.88 10.26
C TYR A 112 8.93 -28.35 11.61
N GLY A 113 8.39 -29.42 12.21
CA GLY A 113 8.92 -30.03 13.43
C GLY A 113 10.26 -30.71 13.16
N GLN A 114 10.36 -31.46 12.07
CA GLN A 114 11.62 -32.02 11.60
C GLN A 114 12.60 -30.92 11.21
N ALA A 115 12.14 -29.91 10.45
CA ALA A 115 12.97 -28.77 10.08
C ALA A 115 13.59 -28.11 11.30
N ARG A 116 12.77 -27.80 12.33
CA ARG A 116 13.23 -27.27 13.61
C ARG A 116 14.31 -28.13 14.24
N THR A 117 14.06 -29.43 14.35
CA THR A 117 15.02 -30.36 14.97
C THR A 117 16.38 -30.33 14.31
N TRP A 118 16.44 -30.23 12.99
CA TRP A 118 17.68 -30.15 12.24
C TRP A 118 18.33 -28.77 12.35
N TYR A 119 17.54 -27.69 12.30
CA TYR A 119 18.06 -26.34 12.54
C TYR A 119 18.62 -26.19 13.96
N GLU A 120 17.97 -26.74 14.99
CA GLU A 120 18.48 -26.72 16.38
C GLU A 120 19.86 -27.37 16.49
N LYS A 121 20.08 -28.52 15.81
CA LYS A 121 21.40 -29.16 15.78
C LYS A 121 22.47 -28.31 15.13
N ALA A 122 22.17 -27.69 13.99
CA ALA A 122 23.11 -26.81 13.28
C ALA A 122 23.36 -25.51 14.07
N ALA A 123 22.31 -24.90 14.62
CA ALA A 123 22.37 -23.68 15.41
C ALA A 123 23.16 -23.85 16.71
N ALA A 124 23.07 -25.03 17.34
CA ALA A 124 23.87 -25.36 18.52
C ALA A 124 25.39 -25.39 18.23
N GLN A 125 25.77 -25.61 16.97
CA GLN A 125 27.16 -25.52 16.50
C GLN A 125 27.55 -24.08 16.09
N GLY A 126 26.66 -23.11 16.27
CA GLY A 126 26.91 -21.72 15.92
C GLY A 126 26.62 -21.38 14.44
N TYR A 127 26.01 -22.27 13.64
CA TYR A 127 25.75 -22.03 12.22
C TYR A 127 24.70 -20.92 12.04
N ALA A 128 25.13 -19.76 11.53
CA ALA A 128 24.32 -18.53 11.47
C ALA A 128 23.02 -18.72 10.67
N ALA A 129 23.08 -19.37 9.51
CA ALA A 129 21.89 -19.59 8.69
C ALA A 129 20.83 -20.46 9.41
N ALA A 130 21.24 -21.45 10.21
CA ALA A 130 20.31 -22.24 11.00
C ALA A 130 19.70 -21.43 12.16
N GLN A 131 20.48 -20.56 12.79
CA GLN A 131 19.98 -19.62 13.80
C GLN A 131 18.95 -18.66 13.20
N PHE A 132 19.22 -18.12 12.01
CA PHE A 132 18.27 -17.31 11.26
C PHE A 132 16.98 -18.09 10.95
N ASN A 133 17.10 -19.31 10.39
CA ASN A 133 15.95 -20.15 10.06
C ASN A 133 15.10 -20.52 11.31
N LEU A 134 15.71 -20.77 12.45
CA LEU A 134 14.99 -20.93 13.73
C LEU A 134 14.25 -19.64 14.10
N GLY A 135 14.87 -18.49 13.93
CA GLY A 135 14.24 -17.20 14.14
C GLY A 135 12.97 -17.06 13.28
N ILE A 136 13.01 -17.47 12.01
CA ILE A 136 11.84 -17.48 11.12
C ILE A 136 10.74 -18.40 11.66
N LEU A 137 11.07 -19.63 12.07
CA LEU A 137 10.08 -20.57 12.57
C LEU A 137 9.33 -20.00 13.79
N TYR A 138 10.03 -19.39 14.74
CA TYR A 138 9.41 -18.75 15.89
C TYR A 138 8.66 -17.47 15.53
N TYR A 139 9.15 -16.69 14.58
CA TYR A 139 8.49 -15.48 14.09
C TYR A 139 7.15 -15.78 13.42
N GLU A 140 7.08 -16.85 12.63
CA GLU A 140 5.89 -17.24 11.88
C GLU A 140 4.98 -18.23 12.62
N GLY A 141 5.47 -18.87 13.69
CA GLY A 141 4.74 -19.93 14.41
C GLY A 141 4.67 -21.25 13.62
N LYS A 142 5.66 -21.52 12.76
CA LYS A 142 5.71 -22.74 11.95
C LYS A 142 6.42 -23.88 12.70
N GLY A 143 5.71 -24.97 12.97
CA GLY A 143 6.22 -26.12 13.75
C GLY A 143 6.49 -25.81 15.23
N VAL A 144 6.17 -24.60 15.68
CA VAL A 144 6.24 -24.10 17.05
C VAL A 144 5.12 -23.09 17.28
N THR A 145 4.79 -22.79 18.54
CA THR A 145 3.96 -21.63 18.85
C THR A 145 4.74 -20.36 18.50
N GLN A 146 4.07 -19.37 17.86
CA GLN A 146 4.67 -18.08 17.55
C GLN A 146 5.21 -17.41 18.81
N ASP A 147 6.47 -17.02 18.76
CA ASP A 147 7.15 -16.36 19.89
C ASP A 147 8.22 -15.39 19.36
N TYR A 148 7.89 -14.11 19.32
CA TYR A 148 8.80 -13.06 18.85
C TYR A 148 10.02 -12.87 19.78
N GLY A 149 9.92 -13.21 21.06
CA GLY A 149 11.04 -13.18 22.00
C GLY A 149 12.09 -14.25 21.66
N GLN A 150 11.63 -15.45 21.34
CA GLN A 150 12.50 -16.52 20.85
C GLN A 150 13.06 -16.17 19.45
N ALA A 151 12.21 -15.65 18.54
CA ALA A 151 12.66 -15.19 17.23
C ALA A 151 13.80 -14.18 17.35
N ARG A 152 13.62 -13.16 18.21
CA ARG A 152 14.65 -12.17 18.52
C ARG A 152 15.95 -12.81 19.00
N ALA A 153 15.86 -13.68 19.98
CA ALA A 153 17.05 -14.33 20.55
C ALA A 153 17.85 -15.14 19.52
N TRP A 154 17.17 -15.77 18.56
CA TRP A 154 17.83 -16.48 17.47
C TRP A 154 18.39 -15.53 16.40
N TYR A 155 17.64 -14.51 16.01
CA TYR A 155 18.13 -13.48 15.09
C TYR A 155 19.35 -12.75 15.66
N GLU A 156 19.39 -12.42 16.96
CA GLU A 156 20.56 -11.80 17.61
C GLU A 156 21.83 -12.67 17.45
N LYS A 157 21.71 -13.98 17.59
CA LYS A 157 22.85 -14.90 17.38
C LYS A 157 23.35 -14.91 15.94
N ALA A 158 22.46 -14.91 14.95
CA ALA A 158 22.84 -14.85 13.54
C ALA A 158 23.39 -13.46 13.17
N ALA A 159 22.73 -12.39 13.62
CA ALA A 159 23.06 -11.01 13.30
C ALA A 159 24.45 -10.59 13.80
N VAL A 160 24.89 -11.07 14.97
CA VAL A 160 26.24 -10.78 15.49
C VAL A 160 27.32 -11.50 14.68
N GLN A 161 26.97 -12.55 13.94
CA GLN A 161 27.86 -13.22 12.99
C GLN A 161 27.87 -12.55 11.60
N GLY A 162 27.10 -11.46 11.43
CA GLY A 162 27.06 -10.70 10.19
C GLY A 162 25.93 -11.06 9.25
N ASP A 163 24.99 -11.94 9.64
CA ASP A 163 23.84 -12.29 8.79
C ASP A 163 22.95 -11.04 8.56
N ALA A 164 22.88 -10.59 7.32
CA ALA A 164 22.19 -9.35 6.95
C ALA A 164 20.67 -9.46 7.08
N ASP A 165 20.10 -10.63 6.77
CA ASP A 165 18.66 -10.87 6.89
C ASP A 165 18.23 -10.90 8.35
N ALA A 166 19.06 -11.49 9.23
CA ALA A 166 18.83 -11.46 10.68
C ALA A 166 18.93 -10.04 11.25
N GLN A 167 19.92 -9.26 10.80
CA GLN A 167 20.04 -7.84 11.17
C GLN A 167 18.81 -7.05 10.74
N TYR A 168 18.33 -7.25 9.52
CA TYR A 168 17.11 -6.61 9.03
C TYR A 168 15.88 -7.00 9.88
N ASN A 169 15.69 -8.30 10.14
CA ASN A 169 14.55 -8.79 10.92
C ASN A 169 14.59 -8.31 12.39
N LEU A 170 15.76 -8.19 12.99
CA LEU A 170 15.90 -7.54 14.31
C LEU A 170 15.42 -6.09 14.27
N GLY A 171 15.78 -5.35 13.25
CA GLY A 171 15.28 -3.99 13.05
C GLY A 171 13.75 -3.95 12.98
N ILE A 172 13.11 -4.91 12.29
CA ILE A 172 11.65 -5.05 12.25
C ILE A 172 11.06 -5.32 13.64
N LEU A 173 11.66 -6.23 14.41
CA LEU A 173 11.17 -6.54 15.76
C LEU A 173 11.22 -5.31 16.68
N TYR A 174 12.32 -4.58 16.68
CA TYR A 174 12.46 -3.36 17.47
C TYR A 174 11.53 -2.23 16.99
N ALA A 175 11.39 -2.04 15.68
CA ALA A 175 10.51 -1.01 15.12
C ALA A 175 9.03 -1.23 15.46
N ASN A 176 8.59 -2.48 15.56
CA ASN A 176 7.20 -2.82 15.85
C ASN A 176 6.92 -3.13 17.34
N GLY A 177 7.97 -3.29 18.15
CA GLY A 177 7.80 -3.70 19.55
C GLY A 177 7.39 -5.18 19.70
N TRP A 178 7.79 -6.05 18.75
CA TRP A 178 7.43 -7.47 18.77
C TRP A 178 8.46 -8.29 19.56
N GLY A 179 8.03 -8.87 20.69
CA GLY A 179 8.90 -9.62 21.60
C GLY A 179 9.94 -8.76 22.34
N VAL A 180 9.83 -7.43 22.24
CA VAL A 180 10.70 -6.44 22.87
C VAL A 180 9.93 -5.11 22.93
N ALA A 181 10.31 -4.17 23.80
CA ALA A 181 9.79 -2.81 23.75
C ALA A 181 10.16 -2.14 22.42
N GLN A 182 9.22 -1.38 21.85
CA GLN A 182 9.47 -0.63 20.61
C GLN A 182 10.64 0.34 20.81
N ASP A 183 11.61 0.30 19.91
CA ASP A 183 12.82 1.11 19.97
C ASP A 183 13.35 1.38 18.55
N TYR A 184 13.07 2.57 18.03
CA TYR A 184 13.51 2.96 16.68
C TYR A 184 15.04 3.22 16.60
N ASP A 185 15.72 3.55 17.70
CA ASP A 185 17.17 3.69 17.71
C ASP A 185 17.87 2.34 17.51
N GLN A 186 17.35 1.30 18.19
CA GLN A 186 17.82 -0.07 17.96
C GLN A 186 17.47 -0.55 16.56
N ALA A 187 16.24 -0.29 16.07
CA ALA A 187 15.85 -0.63 14.71
C ALA A 187 16.79 -0.01 13.68
N ARG A 188 17.09 1.28 13.81
CA ARG A 188 18.04 2.00 12.96
C ARG A 188 19.41 1.34 12.99
N ALA A 189 19.97 1.11 14.19
CA ALA A 189 21.29 0.54 14.34
C ALA A 189 21.45 -0.83 13.67
N TRP A 190 20.41 -1.66 13.71
CA TRP A 190 20.39 -2.95 13.03
C TRP A 190 20.21 -2.80 11.52
N TRP A 191 19.32 -1.92 11.06
CA TRP A 191 19.16 -1.67 9.62
C TRP A 191 20.40 -1.00 9.00
N GLU A 192 21.13 -0.15 9.72
CA GLU A 192 22.43 0.40 9.27
C GLU A 192 23.45 -0.71 9.00
N LYS A 193 23.50 -1.74 9.87
CA LYS A 193 24.38 -2.91 9.65
C LYS A 193 23.95 -3.72 8.42
N ALA A 194 22.67 -4.02 8.27
CA ALA A 194 22.12 -4.72 7.11
C ALA A 194 22.36 -3.92 5.81
N ALA A 195 22.06 -2.61 5.84
CA ALA A 195 22.20 -1.71 4.71
C ALA A 195 23.68 -1.54 4.27
N ALA A 196 24.61 -1.60 5.19
CA ALA A 196 26.05 -1.56 4.89
C ALA A 196 26.49 -2.80 4.08
N GLN A 197 25.80 -3.90 4.21
CA GLN A 197 25.98 -5.12 3.42
C GLN A 197 25.17 -5.11 2.11
N GLY A 198 24.47 -4.03 1.80
CA GLY A 198 23.67 -3.91 0.60
C GLY A 198 22.22 -4.40 0.75
N HIS A 199 21.76 -4.77 1.95
CA HIS A 199 20.41 -5.29 2.15
C HIS A 199 19.35 -4.22 1.78
N VAL A 200 18.62 -4.47 0.68
CA VAL A 200 17.75 -3.47 0.04
C VAL A 200 16.62 -2.98 0.93
N ASN A 201 15.95 -3.89 1.65
CA ASN A 201 14.87 -3.51 2.57
C ASN A 201 15.41 -2.72 3.78
N GLY A 202 16.63 -3.02 4.25
CA GLY A 202 17.30 -2.24 5.29
C GLY A 202 17.57 -0.81 4.84
N GLN A 203 18.06 -0.63 3.61
CA GLN A 203 18.26 0.69 3.01
C GLN A 203 16.93 1.45 2.87
N TYR A 204 15.89 0.79 2.38
CA TYR A 204 14.56 1.39 2.25
C TYR A 204 14.00 1.83 3.59
N ASN A 205 14.03 0.96 4.61
CA ASN A 205 13.50 1.28 5.94
C ASN A 205 14.26 2.42 6.64
N LEU A 206 15.57 2.55 6.42
CA LEU A 206 16.31 3.73 6.86
C LEU A 206 15.80 5.00 6.17
N GLY A 207 15.53 4.93 4.88
CA GLY A 207 14.90 6.04 4.15
C GLY A 207 13.56 6.44 4.78
N VAL A 208 12.71 5.48 5.11
CA VAL A 208 11.42 5.72 5.79
C VAL A 208 11.61 6.34 7.17
N LEU A 209 12.55 5.82 7.99
CA LEU A 209 12.84 6.40 9.32
C LEU A 209 13.18 7.88 9.24
N TYR A 210 14.09 8.25 8.33
CA TYR A 210 14.50 9.64 8.15
C TYR A 210 13.38 10.50 7.54
N ALA A 211 12.57 9.95 6.63
CA ALA A 211 11.46 10.68 6.03
C ALA A 211 10.34 10.98 7.05
N GLU A 212 10.10 10.08 8.00
CA GLU A 212 9.04 10.23 9.00
C GLU A 212 9.52 10.80 10.34
N GLY A 213 10.83 10.85 10.57
CA GLY A 213 11.39 11.30 11.84
C GLY A 213 11.18 10.33 13.01
N ARG A 214 11.13 9.02 12.73
CA ARG A 214 10.94 8.00 13.77
C ARG A 214 12.28 7.61 14.40
N GLY A 215 12.48 7.89 15.69
CA GLY A 215 13.75 7.67 16.39
C GLY A 215 14.93 8.51 15.88
N VAL A 216 14.67 9.46 14.98
CA VAL A 216 15.63 10.42 14.44
C VAL A 216 14.91 11.75 14.17
N VAL A 217 15.66 12.83 14.08
CA VAL A 217 15.12 14.07 13.52
C VAL A 217 14.77 13.82 12.04
N GLN A 218 13.60 14.27 11.62
CA GLN A 218 13.18 14.16 10.21
C GLN A 218 14.20 14.83 9.29
N ASP A 219 14.70 14.08 8.31
CA ASP A 219 15.69 14.55 7.35
C ASP A 219 15.45 13.91 5.97
N TYR A 220 14.78 14.64 5.10
CA TYR A 220 14.50 14.18 3.74
C TYR A 220 15.76 14.06 2.85
N ALA A 221 16.86 14.73 3.18
CA ALA A 221 18.11 14.57 2.44
C ALA A 221 18.75 13.22 2.75
N GLN A 222 18.74 12.81 4.01
CA GLN A 222 19.14 11.47 4.42
C GLN A 222 18.20 10.40 3.87
N ALA A 223 16.87 10.63 3.96
CA ALA A 223 15.88 9.73 3.38
C ALA A 223 16.15 9.49 1.90
N ARG A 224 16.37 10.55 1.12
CA ARG A 224 16.72 10.47 -0.30
C ARG A 224 17.97 9.62 -0.52
N ALA A 225 19.05 9.87 0.22
CA ALA A 225 20.29 9.14 0.04
C ALA A 225 20.14 7.62 0.26
N TRP A 226 19.28 7.23 1.20
CA TRP A 226 18.96 5.83 1.43
C TRP A 226 18.03 5.24 0.37
N TYR A 227 17.00 5.99 -0.05
CA TYR A 227 16.14 5.56 -1.16
C TYR A 227 16.90 5.43 -2.48
N GLU A 228 17.88 6.31 -2.77
CA GLU A 228 18.74 6.22 -3.95
C GLU A 228 19.52 4.89 -3.97
N LYS A 229 20.03 4.43 -2.82
CA LYS A 229 20.72 3.13 -2.71
C LYS A 229 19.78 1.95 -2.98
N ALA A 230 18.58 1.97 -2.39
CA ALA A 230 17.59 0.91 -2.62
C ALA A 230 17.06 0.93 -4.06
N ALA A 231 16.79 2.12 -4.59
CA ALA A 231 16.31 2.30 -5.97
C ALA A 231 17.36 1.88 -7.03
N ALA A 232 18.65 1.99 -6.71
CA ALA A 232 19.72 1.48 -7.57
C ALA A 232 19.75 -0.06 -7.66
N GLN A 233 19.08 -0.73 -6.74
CA GLN A 233 18.82 -2.17 -6.73
C GLN A 233 17.41 -2.51 -7.26
N ASP A 234 16.81 -1.61 -8.04
CA ASP A 234 15.48 -1.74 -8.64
C ASP A 234 14.32 -1.94 -7.63
N TYR A 235 14.46 -1.44 -6.40
CA TYR A 235 13.39 -1.53 -5.40
C TYR A 235 12.27 -0.51 -5.69
N ALA A 236 11.09 -1.00 -6.08
CA ALA A 236 9.98 -0.18 -6.58
C ALA A 236 9.49 0.87 -5.57
N ASP A 237 9.33 0.48 -4.29
CA ASP A 237 8.88 1.41 -3.24
C ASP A 237 9.86 2.57 -3.04
N ALA A 238 11.17 2.30 -3.15
CA ALA A 238 12.19 3.36 -3.05
C ALA A 238 12.15 4.29 -4.28
N GLN A 239 11.94 3.74 -5.47
CA GLN A 239 11.75 4.52 -6.69
C GLN A 239 10.51 5.41 -6.59
N TYR A 240 9.40 4.85 -6.11
CA TYR A 240 8.17 5.62 -5.85
C TYR A 240 8.40 6.76 -4.85
N ASN A 241 9.04 6.46 -3.71
CA ASN A 241 9.32 7.48 -2.69
C ASN A 241 10.29 8.57 -3.17
N LEU A 242 11.28 8.25 -4.01
CA LEU A 242 12.10 9.25 -4.69
C LEU A 242 11.25 10.15 -5.58
N GLY A 243 10.31 9.57 -6.33
CA GLY A 243 9.33 10.32 -7.10
C GLY A 243 8.55 11.31 -6.24
N LEU A 244 8.09 10.89 -5.06
CA LEU A 244 7.38 11.76 -4.10
C LEU A 244 8.28 12.90 -3.59
N LEU A 245 9.52 12.61 -3.22
CA LEU A 245 10.46 13.65 -2.74
C LEU A 245 10.68 14.73 -3.80
N TYR A 246 10.90 14.34 -5.07
CA TYR A 246 11.04 15.29 -6.18
C TYR A 246 9.73 16.03 -6.50
N ALA A 247 8.57 15.35 -6.46
CA ALA A 247 7.28 15.97 -6.71
C ALA A 247 6.91 17.02 -5.66
N ASN A 248 7.27 16.79 -4.39
CA ASN A 248 6.93 17.67 -3.27
C ASN A 248 8.04 18.68 -2.92
N GLY A 249 9.25 18.53 -3.48
CA GLY A 249 10.39 19.38 -3.10
C GLY A 249 10.88 19.12 -1.68
N GLN A 250 10.79 17.88 -1.19
CA GLN A 250 11.17 17.51 0.17
C GLN A 250 12.67 17.12 0.21
N GLY A 251 13.47 17.89 0.93
CA GLY A 251 14.92 17.69 1.02
C GLY A 251 15.70 17.91 -0.29
N ILE A 252 15.01 18.40 -1.32
CA ILE A 252 15.55 18.71 -2.64
C ILE A 252 14.64 19.70 -3.35
N ALA A 253 15.13 20.46 -4.33
CA ALA A 253 14.28 21.32 -5.15
C ALA A 253 13.21 20.49 -5.91
N GLN A 254 11.98 21.01 -5.93
CA GLN A 254 10.89 20.36 -6.66
C GLN A 254 11.22 20.20 -8.12
N ASP A 255 11.02 19.00 -8.66
CA ASP A 255 11.29 18.68 -10.06
C ASP A 255 10.34 17.55 -10.53
N TYR A 256 9.25 17.94 -11.17
CA TYR A 256 8.28 16.99 -11.71
C TYR A 256 8.81 16.13 -12.87
N GLY A 257 9.83 16.58 -13.58
CA GLY A 257 10.48 15.78 -14.63
C GLY A 257 11.23 14.59 -14.03
N LYS A 258 11.99 14.83 -12.94
CA LYS A 258 12.65 13.77 -12.19
C LYS A 258 11.64 12.89 -11.45
N ALA A 259 10.59 13.49 -10.86
CA ALA A 259 9.52 12.72 -10.22
C ALA A 259 8.90 11.74 -11.20
N ARG A 260 8.56 12.20 -12.42
CA ARG A 260 8.05 11.34 -13.49
C ARG A 260 8.99 10.19 -13.80
N ALA A 261 10.29 10.48 -14.01
CA ALA A 261 11.26 9.45 -14.36
C ALA A 261 11.38 8.34 -13.29
N TRP A 262 11.25 8.70 -12.01
CA TRP A 262 11.22 7.74 -10.91
C TRP A 262 9.89 6.97 -10.85
N TYR A 263 8.76 7.64 -11.02
CA TYR A 263 7.46 6.97 -11.11
C TYR A 263 7.38 6.00 -12.29
N GLU A 264 7.97 6.35 -13.46
CA GLU A 264 8.03 5.46 -14.62
C GLU A 264 8.78 4.16 -14.31
N LYS A 265 9.87 4.22 -13.54
CA LYS A 265 10.59 3.02 -13.09
C LYS A 265 9.75 2.15 -12.13
N ALA A 266 9.14 2.76 -11.12
CA ALA A 266 8.28 2.03 -10.19
C ALA A 266 7.03 1.45 -10.89
N ALA A 267 6.40 2.23 -11.77
CA ALA A 267 5.24 1.79 -12.54
C ALA A 267 5.55 0.66 -13.54
N ALA A 268 6.80 0.57 -14.03
CA ALA A 268 7.25 -0.55 -14.86
C ALA A 268 7.33 -1.86 -14.06
N GLN A 269 7.37 -1.78 -12.73
CA GLN A 269 7.29 -2.90 -11.80
C GLN A 269 5.88 -3.06 -11.21
N ASP A 270 4.87 -2.52 -11.89
CA ASP A 270 3.45 -2.57 -11.52
C ASP A 270 3.11 -1.84 -10.21
N ASP A 271 3.92 -0.88 -9.72
CA ASP A 271 3.55 -0.05 -8.58
C ASP A 271 2.33 0.81 -8.89
N ALA A 272 1.21 0.51 -8.23
CA ALA A 272 -0.09 1.13 -8.49
C ALA A 272 -0.14 2.62 -8.12
N GLN A 273 0.61 3.03 -7.08
CA GLN A 273 0.66 4.42 -6.65
C GLN A 273 1.48 5.27 -7.63
N ALA A 274 2.58 4.72 -8.14
CA ALA A 274 3.37 5.37 -9.18
C ALA A 274 2.55 5.51 -10.48
N GLN A 275 1.80 4.48 -10.87
CA GLN A 275 0.89 4.55 -12.01
C GLN A 275 -0.18 5.63 -11.81
N TYR A 276 -0.77 5.72 -10.62
CA TYR A 276 -1.72 6.78 -10.29
C TYR A 276 -1.08 8.18 -10.41
N ASN A 277 0.10 8.37 -9.82
CA ASN A 277 0.79 9.66 -9.84
C ASN A 277 1.25 10.06 -11.24
N LEU A 278 1.65 9.12 -12.09
CA LEU A 278 1.91 9.38 -13.51
C LEU A 278 0.66 9.92 -14.21
N GLY A 279 -0.48 9.30 -13.97
CA GLY A 279 -1.75 9.80 -14.48
C GLY A 279 -2.04 11.24 -14.05
N VAL A 280 -1.75 11.59 -12.79
CA VAL A 280 -1.88 12.96 -12.27
C VAL A 280 -0.94 13.92 -13.00
N LEU A 281 0.35 13.55 -13.17
CA LEU A 281 1.32 14.41 -13.88
C LEU A 281 0.90 14.70 -15.33
N TYR A 282 0.43 13.68 -16.05
CA TYR A 282 -0.08 13.87 -17.42
C TYR A 282 -1.39 14.66 -17.46
N TYR A 283 -2.28 14.48 -16.50
CA TYR A 283 -3.54 15.23 -16.41
C TYR A 283 -3.31 16.72 -16.15
N GLU A 284 -2.35 17.05 -15.29
CA GLU A 284 -2.04 18.42 -14.90
C GLU A 284 -1.00 19.11 -15.79
N GLY A 285 -0.26 18.34 -16.61
CA GLY A 285 0.84 18.86 -17.42
C GLY A 285 2.07 19.24 -16.57
N LYS A 286 2.29 18.57 -15.44
CA LYS A 286 3.43 18.82 -14.55
C LYS A 286 4.64 17.98 -14.93
N GLY A 287 5.76 18.62 -15.29
CA GLY A 287 6.99 17.96 -15.74
C GLY A 287 6.87 17.24 -17.08
N VAL A 288 5.74 17.41 -17.77
CA VAL A 288 5.40 16.85 -19.08
C VAL A 288 4.29 17.67 -19.71
N ALA A 289 4.14 17.63 -21.02
CA ALA A 289 2.97 18.24 -21.68
C ALA A 289 1.69 17.54 -21.21
N GLN A 290 0.62 18.34 -20.98
CA GLN A 290 -0.68 17.80 -20.60
C GLN A 290 -1.20 16.84 -21.66
N ASP A 291 -1.63 15.67 -21.22
CA ASP A 291 -2.14 14.60 -22.09
C ASP A 291 -3.16 13.74 -21.33
N TYR A 292 -4.44 14.01 -21.57
CA TYR A 292 -5.53 13.27 -20.93
C TYR A 292 -5.63 11.81 -21.39
N GLY A 293 -5.17 11.50 -22.63
CA GLY A 293 -5.11 10.13 -23.13
C GLY A 293 -4.12 9.29 -22.35
N LYS A 294 -2.90 9.81 -22.14
CA LYS A 294 -1.89 9.16 -21.29
C LYS A 294 -2.30 9.12 -19.82
N ALA A 295 -2.94 10.17 -19.30
CA ALA A 295 -3.48 10.16 -17.95
C ALA A 295 -4.46 9.01 -17.77
N ARG A 296 -5.39 8.81 -18.75
CA ARG A 296 -6.31 7.69 -18.77
C ARG A 296 -5.58 6.34 -18.76
N GLU A 297 -4.63 6.13 -19.65
CA GLU A 297 -3.88 4.87 -19.75
C GLU A 297 -3.21 4.48 -18.42
N TRP A 298 -2.61 5.44 -17.72
CA TRP A 298 -2.01 5.21 -16.43
C TRP A 298 -3.05 4.96 -15.32
N TRP A 299 -4.15 5.73 -15.31
CA TRP A 299 -5.23 5.51 -14.34
C TRP A 299 -5.99 4.21 -14.59
N GLU A 300 -6.10 3.73 -15.84
CA GLU A 300 -6.66 2.41 -16.14
C GLU A 300 -5.84 1.29 -15.46
N LYS A 301 -4.51 1.38 -15.52
CA LYS A 301 -3.62 0.42 -14.84
C LYS A 301 -3.78 0.47 -13.32
N ALA A 302 -3.71 1.66 -12.73
CA ALA A 302 -3.86 1.84 -11.28
C ALA A 302 -5.27 1.45 -10.80
N ALA A 303 -6.31 1.78 -11.57
CA ALA A 303 -7.71 1.44 -11.27
C ALA A 303 -7.97 -0.08 -11.33
N ALA A 304 -7.30 -0.79 -12.26
CA ALA A 304 -7.35 -2.25 -12.34
C ALA A 304 -6.75 -2.92 -11.09
N GLN A 305 -5.77 -2.28 -10.45
CA GLN A 305 -5.18 -2.70 -9.18
C GLN A 305 -5.99 -2.24 -7.94
N GLY A 306 -7.14 -1.61 -8.16
CA GLY A 306 -8.06 -1.26 -7.09
C GLY A 306 -7.84 0.13 -6.47
N ILE A 307 -6.97 0.99 -6.99
CA ILE A 307 -6.75 2.33 -6.44
C ILE A 307 -8.01 3.20 -6.60
N PRO A 308 -8.73 3.57 -5.51
CA PRO A 308 -10.01 4.25 -5.61
C PRO A 308 -9.89 5.67 -6.20
N GLN A 309 -8.77 6.36 -5.94
CA GLN A 309 -8.51 7.67 -6.53
C GLN A 309 -8.35 7.60 -8.06
N ALA A 310 -7.70 6.52 -8.56
CA ALA A 310 -7.56 6.30 -10.00
C ALA A 310 -8.92 5.96 -10.64
N GLN A 311 -9.71 5.12 -10.00
CA GLN A 311 -11.07 4.80 -10.44
C GLN A 311 -11.95 6.04 -10.50
N PHE A 312 -11.90 6.89 -9.47
CA PHE A 312 -12.61 8.16 -9.42
C PHE A 312 -12.17 9.12 -10.53
N ASN A 313 -10.87 9.30 -10.72
CA ASN A 313 -10.35 10.19 -11.75
C ASN A 313 -10.69 9.68 -13.16
N LEU A 314 -10.64 8.38 -13.37
CA LEU A 314 -11.04 7.75 -14.63
C LEU A 314 -12.54 7.96 -14.90
N ALA A 315 -13.39 7.83 -13.87
CA ALA A 315 -14.80 8.15 -13.95
C ALA A 315 -15.03 9.61 -14.37
N LEU A 316 -14.27 10.55 -13.81
CA LEU A 316 -14.34 11.97 -14.20
C LEU A 316 -13.91 12.23 -15.65
N LEU A 317 -12.91 11.48 -16.19
CA LEU A 317 -12.55 11.59 -17.60
C LEU A 317 -13.71 11.20 -18.50
N TYR A 318 -14.35 10.08 -18.23
CA TYR A 318 -15.53 9.61 -18.99
C TYR A 318 -16.74 10.54 -18.79
N TYR A 319 -16.97 11.02 -17.57
CA TYR A 319 -18.07 11.94 -17.28
C TYR A 319 -17.94 13.27 -18.04
N ASN A 320 -16.72 13.80 -18.16
CA ASN A 320 -16.45 15.09 -18.80
C ASN A 320 -16.04 14.99 -20.26
N GLY A 321 -15.78 13.80 -20.80
CA GLY A 321 -15.26 13.62 -22.16
C GLY A 321 -13.84 14.15 -22.35
N LYS A 322 -12.99 14.08 -21.31
CA LYS A 322 -11.60 14.55 -21.40
C LYS A 322 -10.66 13.41 -21.80
N GLY A 323 -9.99 13.55 -22.95
CA GLY A 323 -9.10 12.53 -23.50
C GLY A 323 -9.80 11.25 -23.95
N VAL A 324 -11.13 11.25 -23.91
CA VAL A 324 -12.03 10.16 -24.32
C VAL A 324 -13.40 10.74 -24.65
N SER A 325 -14.18 10.08 -25.46
CA SER A 325 -15.58 10.48 -25.67
C SER A 325 -16.34 10.39 -24.36
N GLN A 326 -17.24 11.37 -24.12
CA GLN A 326 -18.12 11.35 -22.95
C GLN A 326 -18.94 10.07 -22.93
N ASP A 327 -18.92 9.37 -21.79
CA ASP A 327 -19.68 8.13 -21.58
C ASP A 327 -20.09 8.01 -20.11
N TYR A 328 -21.37 8.28 -19.85
CA TYR A 328 -21.90 8.21 -18.48
C TYR A 328 -22.02 6.78 -17.95
N ASN A 329 -22.14 5.75 -18.83
CA ASN A 329 -22.17 4.35 -18.38
C ASN A 329 -20.80 3.92 -17.86
N GLN A 330 -19.73 4.31 -18.56
CA GLN A 330 -18.36 4.09 -18.08
C GLN A 330 -18.09 4.89 -16.81
N ALA A 331 -18.50 6.15 -16.75
CA ALA A 331 -18.37 6.97 -15.56
C ALA A 331 -19.07 6.33 -14.36
N PHE A 332 -20.32 5.88 -14.53
CA PHE A 332 -21.06 5.16 -13.51
C PHE A 332 -20.31 3.94 -12.99
N SER A 333 -19.86 3.06 -13.90
CA SER A 333 -19.14 1.84 -13.53
C SER A 333 -17.88 2.11 -12.71
N TRP A 334 -17.12 3.14 -13.08
CA TRP A 334 -15.90 3.50 -12.35
C TRP A 334 -16.18 4.22 -11.03
N PHE A 335 -17.20 5.12 -10.97
CA PHE A 335 -17.63 5.69 -9.69
C PHE A 335 -18.12 4.63 -8.74
N GLU A 336 -18.89 3.63 -9.21
CA GLU A 336 -19.37 2.52 -8.39
C GLU A 336 -18.21 1.75 -7.76
N LYS A 337 -17.19 1.39 -8.55
CA LYS A 337 -16.00 0.69 -8.04
C LYS A 337 -15.27 1.48 -6.95
N ALA A 338 -15.15 2.79 -7.10
CA ALA A 338 -14.54 3.63 -6.06
C ALA A 338 -15.47 3.82 -4.85
N ALA A 339 -16.78 3.94 -5.07
CA ALA A 339 -17.77 4.17 -4.02
C ALA A 339 -17.92 2.99 -3.06
N ILE A 340 -17.83 1.75 -3.56
CA ILE A 340 -17.87 0.54 -2.72
C ILE A 340 -16.61 0.40 -1.84
N GLN A 341 -15.53 1.10 -2.17
CA GLN A 341 -14.31 1.22 -1.36
C GLN A 341 -14.38 2.41 -0.39
N ASP A 342 -15.55 2.90 -0.08
CA ASP A 342 -15.81 4.00 0.84
C ASP A 342 -15.14 5.35 0.44
N PHE A 343 -14.89 5.58 -0.86
CA PHE A 343 -14.35 6.85 -1.36
C PHE A 343 -15.45 7.92 -1.43
N PRO A 344 -15.46 8.96 -0.57
CA PRO A 344 -16.62 9.83 -0.37
C PRO A 344 -17.01 10.63 -1.61
N LEU A 345 -16.02 11.08 -2.40
CA LEU A 345 -16.28 11.82 -3.64
C LEU A 345 -16.95 10.94 -4.70
N ALA A 346 -16.58 9.66 -4.76
CA ALA A 346 -17.22 8.72 -5.68
C ALA A 346 -18.64 8.38 -5.24
N GLN A 347 -18.88 8.20 -3.94
CA GLN A 347 -20.23 8.00 -3.39
C GLN A 347 -21.13 9.19 -3.70
N TYR A 348 -20.66 10.42 -3.53
CA TYR A 348 -21.40 11.61 -3.89
C TYR A 348 -21.74 11.65 -5.39
N ASN A 349 -20.75 11.43 -6.27
CA ASN A 349 -20.98 11.47 -7.71
C ASN A 349 -21.87 10.33 -8.19
N LEU A 350 -21.76 9.14 -7.61
CA LEU A 350 -22.64 8.03 -7.89
C LEU A 350 -24.10 8.35 -7.50
N GLY A 351 -24.28 8.97 -6.32
CA GLY A 351 -25.56 9.50 -5.91
C GLY A 351 -26.13 10.51 -6.91
N ALA A 352 -25.31 11.41 -7.42
CA ALA A 352 -25.69 12.39 -8.42
C ALA A 352 -26.08 11.75 -9.77
N LEU A 353 -25.39 10.68 -10.19
CA LEU A 353 -25.76 9.94 -11.41
C LEU A 353 -27.14 9.27 -11.28
N TYR A 354 -27.44 8.70 -10.13
CA TYR A 354 -28.78 8.15 -9.87
C TYR A 354 -29.85 9.25 -9.79
N ASP A 355 -29.53 10.39 -9.18
CA ASP A 355 -30.42 11.56 -9.06
C ASP A 355 -30.77 12.14 -10.45
N GLU A 356 -29.77 12.26 -11.32
CA GLU A 356 -29.92 12.85 -12.65
C GLU A 356 -30.34 11.84 -13.73
N GLY A 357 -30.27 10.54 -13.48
CA GLY A 357 -30.49 9.49 -14.48
C GLY A 357 -29.42 9.46 -15.58
N LYS A 358 -28.17 9.76 -15.24
CA LYS A 358 -27.05 9.74 -16.18
C LYS A 358 -26.25 8.43 -16.10
N GLY A 359 -26.21 7.68 -17.21
CA GLY A 359 -25.54 6.38 -17.27
C GLY A 359 -26.24 5.26 -16.51
N VAL A 360 -27.38 5.57 -15.88
CA VAL A 360 -28.24 4.66 -15.14
C VAL A 360 -29.66 5.24 -15.13
N ALA A 361 -30.69 4.41 -14.96
CA ALA A 361 -32.04 4.91 -14.77
C ALA A 361 -32.11 5.76 -13.50
N GLN A 362 -32.85 6.89 -13.57
CA GLN A 362 -33.03 7.76 -12.41
C GLN A 362 -33.68 7.00 -11.25
N ASP A 363 -33.07 7.09 -10.09
CA ASP A 363 -33.55 6.46 -8.85
C ASP A 363 -33.14 7.28 -7.63
N TYR A 364 -34.06 8.10 -7.14
CA TYR A 364 -33.83 8.93 -5.95
C TYR A 364 -33.60 8.12 -4.66
N GLY A 365 -34.13 6.87 -4.61
CA GLY A 365 -33.89 5.97 -3.48
C GLY A 365 -32.44 5.52 -3.43
N GLN A 366 -31.88 5.15 -4.57
CA GLN A 366 -30.45 4.83 -4.69
C GLN A 366 -29.58 6.09 -4.49
N ALA A 367 -29.97 7.23 -5.07
CA ALA A 367 -29.28 8.50 -4.85
C ALA A 367 -29.16 8.81 -3.35
N ARG A 368 -30.26 8.68 -2.61
CA ARG A 368 -30.29 8.87 -1.16
C ARG A 368 -29.31 7.96 -0.45
N VAL A 369 -29.30 6.65 -0.75
CA VAL A 369 -28.39 5.68 -0.10
C VAL A 369 -26.92 6.09 -0.28
N TRP A 370 -26.53 6.51 -1.47
CA TRP A 370 -25.15 6.92 -1.74
C TRP A 370 -24.82 8.29 -1.15
N TYR A 371 -25.75 9.25 -1.18
CA TYR A 371 -25.59 10.51 -0.48
C TYR A 371 -25.47 10.33 1.04
N GLU A 372 -26.24 9.41 1.64
CA GLU A 372 -26.13 9.10 3.08
C GLU A 372 -24.73 8.61 3.45
N LYS A 373 -24.13 7.74 2.65
CA LYS A 373 -22.74 7.26 2.86
C LYS A 373 -21.73 8.39 2.74
N ALA A 374 -21.81 9.21 1.70
CA ALA A 374 -20.92 10.34 1.50
C ALA A 374 -21.09 11.41 2.61
N ALA A 375 -22.34 11.71 3.00
CA ALA A 375 -22.68 12.68 4.03
C ALA A 375 -22.20 12.26 5.42
N ALA A 376 -22.23 10.96 5.72
CA ALA A 376 -21.69 10.40 6.96
C ALA A 376 -20.17 10.64 7.09
N GLN A 377 -19.48 10.73 5.97
CA GLN A 377 -18.06 11.07 5.89
C GLN A 377 -17.80 12.58 5.76
N GLY A 378 -18.83 13.40 5.95
CA GLY A 378 -18.70 14.84 5.96
C GLY A 378 -18.82 15.53 4.60
N ASN A 379 -19.14 14.82 3.51
CA ASN A 379 -19.28 15.45 2.20
C ASN A 379 -20.43 16.47 2.21
N THR A 380 -20.08 17.75 2.04
CA THR A 380 -21.00 18.88 2.13
C THR A 380 -22.07 18.86 1.03
N GLY A 381 -21.68 18.49 -0.20
CA GLY A 381 -22.64 18.40 -1.31
C GLY A 381 -23.68 17.30 -1.09
N ALA A 382 -23.27 16.14 -0.56
CA ALA A 382 -24.19 15.06 -0.24
C ALA A 382 -25.13 15.45 0.90
N GLN A 383 -24.66 16.16 1.93
CA GLN A 383 -25.53 16.69 2.99
C GLN A 383 -26.58 17.65 2.45
N TYR A 384 -26.18 18.55 1.55
CA TYR A 384 -27.10 19.46 0.89
C TYR A 384 -28.15 18.70 0.05
N ASN A 385 -27.73 17.77 -0.81
CA ASN A 385 -28.63 17.01 -1.65
C ASN A 385 -29.60 16.13 -0.86
N LEU A 386 -29.17 15.55 0.27
CA LEU A 386 -30.09 14.88 1.20
C LEU A 386 -31.15 15.82 1.73
N GLY A 387 -30.75 17.04 2.10
CA GLY A 387 -31.69 18.08 2.49
C GLY A 387 -32.74 18.35 1.42
N VAL A 388 -32.34 18.40 0.13
CA VAL A 388 -33.24 18.58 -1.00
C VAL A 388 -34.18 17.38 -1.13
N LEU A 389 -33.67 16.14 -1.13
CA LEU A 389 -34.48 14.93 -1.27
C LEU A 389 -35.58 14.85 -0.19
N TYR A 390 -35.23 15.13 1.06
CA TYR A 390 -36.22 15.18 2.15
C TYR A 390 -37.18 16.36 2.04
N ALA A 391 -36.74 17.54 1.58
CA ALA A 391 -37.61 18.69 1.40
C ALA A 391 -38.64 18.51 0.29
N GLU A 392 -38.27 17.78 -0.77
CA GLU A 392 -39.11 17.55 -1.95
C GLU A 392 -39.87 16.23 -1.89
N GLY A 393 -39.47 15.30 -1.02
CA GLY A 393 -40.10 13.97 -0.93
C GLY A 393 -39.65 13.05 -2.09
N GLN A 394 -38.43 13.23 -2.59
CA GLN A 394 -37.89 12.44 -3.68
C GLN A 394 -37.14 11.20 -3.14
N GLY A 395 -37.59 9.99 -3.53
CA GLY A 395 -37.03 8.72 -3.04
C GLY A 395 -37.23 8.46 -1.54
N VAL A 396 -37.97 9.34 -0.86
CA VAL A 396 -38.30 9.28 0.56
C VAL A 396 -39.58 10.11 0.82
N ALA A 397 -40.33 9.82 1.87
CA ALA A 397 -41.45 10.68 2.27
C ALA A 397 -40.91 12.09 2.64
N GLN A 398 -41.67 13.13 2.21
CA GLN A 398 -41.30 14.51 2.51
C GLN A 398 -41.20 14.73 4.03
N ASP A 399 -40.07 15.25 4.48
CA ASP A 399 -39.82 15.56 5.89
C ASP A 399 -38.90 16.80 6.02
N TYR A 400 -39.53 17.94 6.31
CA TYR A 400 -38.79 19.20 6.49
C TYR A 400 -37.92 19.22 7.77
N GLY A 401 -38.21 18.37 8.75
CA GLY A 401 -37.37 18.22 9.94
C GLY A 401 -36.04 17.56 9.61
N GLN A 402 -36.09 16.48 8.81
CA GLN A 402 -34.90 15.84 8.27
C GLN A 402 -34.16 16.78 7.30
N ALA A 403 -34.91 17.43 6.39
CA ALA A 403 -34.31 18.41 5.47
C ALA A 403 -33.52 19.48 6.22
N ARG A 404 -34.12 20.05 7.25
CA ARG A 404 -33.47 21.04 8.14
C ARG A 404 -32.18 20.48 8.73
N ALA A 405 -32.23 19.29 9.32
CA ALA A 405 -31.07 18.69 9.96
C ALA A 405 -29.89 18.46 8.97
N TRP A 406 -30.19 18.11 7.74
CA TRP A 406 -29.15 17.94 6.70
C TRP A 406 -28.66 19.28 6.16
N TYR A 407 -29.56 20.24 5.88
CA TYR A 407 -29.15 21.61 5.50
C TYR A 407 -28.29 22.26 6.59
N GLU A 408 -28.61 22.05 7.86
CA GLU A 408 -27.84 22.60 8.98
C GLU A 408 -26.37 22.10 8.98
N LYS A 409 -26.17 20.80 8.74
CA LYS A 409 -24.84 20.23 8.61
C LYS A 409 -24.06 20.86 7.44
N ALA A 410 -24.68 20.96 6.27
CA ALA A 410 -24.04 21.55 5.09
C ALA A 410 -23.79 23.07 5.28
N ALA A 411 -24.76 23.79 5.87
CA ALA A 411 -24.68 25.24 6.13
C ALA A 411 -23.56 25.58 7.13
N LEU A 412 -23.33 24.75 8.13
CA LEU A 412 -22.23 24.90 9.10
C LEU A 412 -20.85 24.71 8.42
N GLN A 413 -20.78 23.93 7.34
CA GLN A 413 -19.59 23.80 6.50
C GLN A 413 -19.47 24.89 5.42
N GLY A 414 -20.36 25.89 5.45
CA GLY A 414 -20.27 27.04 4.55
C GLY A 414 -21.04 26.91 3.24
N ASN A 415 -21.82 25.85 3.01
CA ASN A 415 -22.61 25.72 1.77
C ASN A 415 -23.68 26.83 1.69
N ALA A 416 -23.58 27.70 0.69
CA ALA A 416 -24.47 28.86 0.53
C ALA A 416 -25.91 28.46 0.24
N ASP A 417 -26.14 27.46 -0.61
CA ASP A 417 -27.47 26.98 -0.97
C ASP A 417 -28.18 26.36 0.25
N ALA A 418 -27.43 25.61 1.08
CA ALA A 418 -27.95 25.09 2.34
C ALA A 418 -28.30 26.21 3.34
N GLN A 419 -27.48 27.24 3.44
CA GLN A 419 -27.77 28.42 4.27
C GLN A 419 -29.02 29.15 3.79
N PHE A 420 -29.15 29.33 2.48
CA PHE A 420 -30.35 29.92 1.88
C PHE A 420 -31.60 29.09 2.20
N ASN A 421 -31.57 27.76 1.90
CA ASN A 421 -32.71 26.89 2.14
C ASN A 421 -33.09 26.78 3.63
N LEU A 422 -32.10 26.79 4.52
CA LEU A 422 -32.31 26.78 5.96
C LEU A 422 -33.06 28.07 6.40
N GLY A 423 -32.66 29.24 5.87
CA GLY A 423 -33.36 30.49 6.05
C GLY A 423 -34.82 30.42 5.55
N VAL A 424 -35.07 29.78 4.43
CA VAL A 424 -36.43 29.56 3.89
C VAL A 424 -37.26 28.66 4.83
N LEU A 425 -36.66 27.57 5.38
CA LEU A 425 -37.38 26.72 6.33
C LEU A 425 -37.79 27.48 7.59
N TYR A 426 -36.90 28.29 8.18
CA TYR A 426 -37.21 29.12 9.34
C TYR A 426 -38.26 30.18 9.04
N SER A 427 -38.16 30.87 7.88
CA SER A 427 -39.10 31.91 7.51
C SER A 427 -40.53 31.38 7.26
N LYS A 428 -40.63 30.12 6.81
CA LYS A 428 -41.95 29.50 6.52
C LYS A 428 -42.47 28.60 7.66
N GLY A 429 -41.70 28.38 8.71
CA GLY A 429 -42.07 27.44 9.77
C GLY A 429 -42.18 25.99 9.31
N ARG A 430 -41.34 25.57 8.34
CA ARG A 430 -41.33 24.21 7.81
C ARG A 430 -40.32 23.32 8.53
N GLY A 431 -40.79 22.27 9.21
CA GLY A 431 -39.96 21.39 10.02
C GLY A 431 -39.34 22.04 11.27
N VAL A 432 -39.76 23.27 11.57
CA VAL A 432 -39.34 24.09 12.74
C VAL A 432 -40.37 25.18 12.96
N ALA A 433 -40.46 25.71 14.17
CA ALA A 433 -41.28 26.91 14.42
C ALA A 433 -40.78 28.07 13.56
N GLN A 434 -41.73 28.87 13.02
CA GLN A 434 -41.38 30.05 12.24
C GLN A 434 -40.54 31.02 13.07
N ASP A 435 -39.39 31.43 12.53
CA ASP A 435 -38.48 32.36 13.17
C ASP A 435 -37.71 33.20 12.13
N TYR A 436 -38.17 34.41 11.91
CA TYR A 436 -37.54 35.35 10.98
C TYR A 436 -36.15 35.82 11.45
N SER A 437 -35.88 35.78 12.75
CA SER A 437 -34.55 36.14 13.26
C SER A 437 -33.52 35.10 12.90
N GLN A 438 -33.89 33.82 13.01
CA GLN A 438 -33.05 32.73 12.52
C GLN A 438 -32.93 32.72 10.99
N ALA A 439 -34.03 32.96 10.26
CA ALA A 439 -34.00 33.10 8.81
C ALA A 439 -33.01 34.18 8.36
N ARG A 440 -33.05 35.35 9.02
CA ARG A 440 -32.11 36.43 8.77
C ARG A 440 -30.65 35.98 8.95
N VAL A 441 -30.33 35.35 10.07
CA VAL A 441 -28.95 34.91 10.38
C VAL A 441 -28.41 34.01 9.25
N TRP A 442 -29.21 33.09 8.78
CA TRP A 442 -28.81 32.17 7.72
C TRP A 442 -28.74 32.88 6.35
N TRP A 443 -29.70 33.74 6.03
CA TRP A 443 -29.65 34.51 4.79
C TRP A 443 -28.48 35.52 4.78
N GLU A 444 -28.12 36.14 5.90
CA GLU A 444 -26.93 36.99 6.00
C GLU A 444 -25.66 36.24 5.64
N LYS A 445 -25.53 34.98 6.08
CA LYS A 445 -24.37 34.11 5.72
C LYS A 445 -24.36 33.77 4.20
N ALA A 446 -25.50 33.38 3.65
CA ALA A 446 -25.61 33.08 2.21
C ALA A 446 -25.37 34.37 1.36
N ALA A 447 -25.96 35.48 1.74
CA ALA A 447 -25.81 36.77 1.07
C ALA A 447 -24.36 37.29 1.10
N ALA A 448 -23.63 37.04 2.17
CA ALA A 448 -22.20 37.34 2.27
C ALA A 448 -21.35 36.56 1.27
N GLN A 449 -21.83 35.42 0.83
CA GLN A 449 -21.23 34.60 -0.23
C GLN A 449 -21.75 34.96 -1.63
N GLY A 450 -22.62 35.97 -1.71
CA GLY A 450 -23.14 36.49 -2.98
C GLY A 450 -24.47 35.89 -3.44
N ASP A 451 -25.15 35.06 -2.60
CA ASP A 451 -26.44 34.49 -2.97
C ASP A 451 -27.50 35.57 -3.19
N ALA A 452 -27.97 35.72 -4.43
CA ALA A 452 -28.92 36.74 -4.82
C ALA A 452 -30.31 36.53 -4.19
N GLY A 453 -30.74 35.28 -4.03
CA GLY A 453 -32.00 34.92 -3.38
C GLY A 453 -32.04 35.33 -1.90
N ALA A 454 -30.93 35.06 -1.19
CA ALA A 454 -30.77 35.50 0.20
C ALA A 454 -30.76 37.02 0.31
N GLN A 455 -30.06 37.74 -0.59
CA GLN A 455 -30.04 39.19 -0.64
C GLN A 455 -31.46 39.73 -0.89
N TYR A 456 -32.21 39.15 -1.82
CA TYR A 456 -33.59 39.50 -2.06
C TYR A 456 -34.46 39.30 -0.81
N ASN A 457 -34.36 38.13 -0.19
CA ASN A 457 -35.14 37.78 0.99
C ASN A 457 -34.82 38.70 2.18
N LEU A 458 -33.54 39.09 2.37
CA LEU A 458 -33.15 40.09 3.38
C LEU A 458 -33.78 41.48 3.08
N GLY A 459 -33.80 41.88 1.82
CA GLY A 459 -34.43 43.10 1.39
C GLY A 459 -35.94 43.11 1.75
N VAL A 460 -36.64 42.05 1.45
CA VAL A 460 -38.08 41.88 1.81
C VAL A 460 -38.27 41.87 3.31
N LEU A 461 -37.42 41.16 4.04
CA LEU A 461 -37.49 41.07 5.52
C LEU A 461 -37.35 42.44 6.18
N TYR A 462 -36.36 43.26 5.80
CA TYR A 462 -36.20 44.63 6.31
C TYR A 462 -37.33 45.56 5.86
N TYR A 463 -37.88 45.37 4.67
CA TYR A 463 -39.01 46.14 4.17
C TYR A 463 -40.27 45.89 5.02
N ASN A 464 -40.56 44.65 5.31
CA ASN A 464 -41.73 44.25 6.08
C ASN A 464 -41.59 44.48 7.61
N GLY A 465 -40.35 44.48 8.12
CA GLY A 465 -40.08 44.52 9.54
C GLY A 465 -40.30 43.14 10.21
N GLU A 466 -40.03 42.03 9.46
CA GLU A 466 -40.19 40.66 9.96
C GLU A 466 -38.95 40.23 10.73
N GLY A 467 -39.06 39.96 12.05
CA GLY A 467 -37.92 39.58 12.90
C GLY A 467 -36.88 40.69 13.15
N VAL A 468 -37.07 41.86 12.55
CA VAL A 468 -36.25 43.08 12.74
C VAL A 468 -37.12 44.31 12.67
N PRO A 469 -36.72 45.47 13.23
CA PRO A 469 -37.39 46.73 12.94
C PRO A 469 -37.39 47.04 11.43
N ARG A 470 -38.50 47.55 10.93
CA ARG A 470 -38.60 47.95 9.52
C ARG A 470 -37.53 49.00 9.19
N ASP A 471 -36.77 48.76 8.13
CA ASP A 471 -35.67 49.61 7.69
C ASP A 471 -35.64 49.68 6.16
N ILE A 472 -36.20 50.73 5.60
CA ILE A 472 -36.31 50.93 4.15
C ILE A 472 -34.93 51.12 3.49
N SER A 473 -34.00 51.74 4.21
CA SER A 473 -32.64 51.98 3.68
C SER A 473 -31.88 50.66 3.50
N LYS A 474 -31.90 49.81 4.56
CA LYS A 474 -31.31 48.46 4.45
C LYS A 474 -32.04 47.57 3.46
N ALA A 475 -33.37 47.64 3.39
CA ALA A 475 -34.14 46.95 2.41
C ALA A 475 -33.69 47.29 0.99
N ARG A 476 -33.55 48.58 0.70
CA ARG A 476 -33.04 49.06 -0.59
C ARG A 476 -31.62 48.54 -0.90
N GLU A 477 -30.70 48.67 0.07
CA GLU A 477 -29.30 48.19 -0.09
C GLU A 477 -29.25 46.73 -0.48
N TRP A 478 -29.97 45.86 0.17
CA TRP A 478 -30.02 44.44 -0.13
C TRP A 478 -30.68 44.13 -1.48
N LEU A 479 -31.78 44.81 -1.81
CA LEU A 479 -32.42 44.65 -3.10
C LEU A 479 -31.55 45.16 -4.23
N GLU A 480 -30.79 46.24 -4.09
CA GLU A 480 -29.83 46.72 -5.09
C GLU A 480 -28.73 45.71 -5.35
N LYS A 481 -28.19 45.05 -4.32
CA LYS A 481 -27.20 43.95 -4.46
C LYS A 481 -27.79 42.78 -5.27
N ALA A 482 -28.99 42.32 -4.96
CA ALA A 482 -29.66 41.26 -5.69
C ALA A 482 -29.96 41.68 -7.15
N ALA A 483 -30.49 42.87 -7.34
CA ALA A 483 -30.80 43.43 -8.69
C ALA A 483 -29.55 43.56 -9.58
N ALA A 484 -28.40 43.92 -9.01
CA ALA A 484 -27.13 44.03 -9.69
C ALA A 484 -26.66 42.64 -10.23
N GLN A 485 -27.06 41.56 -9.59
CA GLN A 485 -26.82 40.17 -10.05
C GLN A 485 -27.89 39.68 -11.02
N GLY A 486 -28.88 40.51 -11.39
CA GLY A 486 -29.90 40.15 -12.35
C GLY A 486 -31.20 39.63 -11.77
N ASP A 487 -31.39 39.62 -10.41
CA ASP A 487 -32.63 39.18 -9.79
C ASP A 487 -33.81 40.06 -10.19
N GLU A 488 -34.72 39.50 -11.01
CA GLU A 488 -35.88 40.25 -11.54
C GLU A 488 -36.89 40.63 -10.44
N SER A 489 -36.98 39.82 -9.38
CA SER A 489 -37.86 40.11 -8.24
C SER A 489 -37.37 41.31 -7.46
N ALA A 490 -36.06 41.44 -7.28
CA ALA A 490 -35.43 42.58 -6.64
C ALA A 490 -35.57 43.85 -7.50
N LYS A 491 -35.40 43.77 -8.83
CA LYS A 491 -35.65 44.89 -9.75
C LYS A 491 -37.10 45.40 -9.64
N ALA A 492 -38.06 44.47 -9.67
CA ALA A 492 -39.48 44.81 -9.57
C ALA A 492 -39.83 45.39 -8.19
N ALA A 493 -39.19 44.90 -7.11
CA ALA A 493 -39.36 45.45 -5.77
C ALA A 493 -38.85 46.91 -5.71
N LEU A 494 -37.65 47.18 -6.23
CA LEU A 494 -37.07 48.53 -6.23
C LEU A 494 -37.91 49.56 -7.00
N GLN A 495 -38.56 49.15 -8.10
CA GLN A 495 -39.48 50.04 -8.82
C GLN A 495 -40.68 50.51 -7.96
N LYS A 496 -41.09 49.75 -6.97
CA LYS A 496 -42.17 50.10 -6.02
C LYS A 496 -41.68 51.08 -4.94
N PHE A 497 -40.38 51.13 -4.67
CA PHE A 497 -39.78 52.09 -3.73
C PHE A 497 -39.63 53.50 -4.29
N GLY A 498 -39.75 53.66 -5.60
CA GLY A 498 -39.64 54.97 -6.28
C GLY A 498 -40.99 55.67 -6.56
N LYS A 499 -42.11 54.98 -6.19
CA LYS A 499 -43.46 55.50 -6.23
C LYS A 499 -43.96 55.78 -4.83
#